data_f15e4a94faecc4a52570981be242fc3f
#
_entry.id   f15e4a94faecc4a52570981be242fc3f
#
_cell.length_a   1.000
_cell.length_b   1.000
_cell.length_c   1.000
_cell.angle_alpha   90.00
_cell.angle_beta   90.00
_cell.angle_gamma   90.00
#
_symmetry.space_group_name_H-M   'P 1'
#
loop_
_entity.id
_entity.type
_entity.pdbx_description
1 polymer ?
#
loop_
_entity_poly.entity_id
_entity_poly.type
_entity_poly.pdbx_seq_one_letter_code
_entity_poly.pdbx_strand_id
1 'polypeptide(L)'
;MMERIDMEEMWGYVAANAGADTLKLMLKSEPDLPFDKRFAVMQIECRKKAKNKIPELLANERFLFPKAISAEQCTHQQVAQFHASLFQPTDSVLDMTMGLGVDSYYISQRVASLKAIELDEEIAAAGAHNYAFTVVNADSVAWLTQTDERFDAVFIDPARRGDGGARLYGLADCAPDVQSILPTIKAHAKRLYIKASPMIDVTQSMRDLAPHLTDVWAVSVKNECKELFFEVDFGVECADVHLHALNFEAGGTQEVVVDSAALAVEGCYGSPSAGQYLYEPNASVMKIGAFAALTRQFPIQQIAKNSHLYYSDDFVQDFPGRKFVIDSIIPFSGKEAKTVGKQHKQLNIATRNFRLSPDELKKRLKVRDGGDCYLFATTLANGEQVLLLTRKADK
;
A
#
# COMPACT_ATOMS: atom_id res chain seq x y z
N MET A 1 24.10 26.51 8.73
CA MET A 1 24.30 27.03 10.12
C MET A 1 22.91 27.22 10.71
N MET A 2 22.31 26.14 11.31
CA MET A 2 21.10 26.30 12.11
C MET A 2 21.51 27.15 13.33
N GLU A 3 21.18 28.47 13.31
CA GLU A 3 21.22 29.26 14.50
C GLU A 3 20.45 28.53 15.61
N ARG A 4 20.90 28.66 16.85
CA ARG A 4 20.30 28.02 18.03
C ARG A 4 18.81 28.42 18.09
N ILE A 5 18.00 27.66 17.39
CA ILE A 5 16.55 27.63 17.59
C ILE A 5 16.38 27.19 19.04
N ASP A 6 15.67 27.99 19.84
CA ASP A 6 15.28 27.52 21.16
C ASP A 6 14.23 26.41 20.97
N MET A 7 14.72 25.18 20.88
CA MET A 7 13.89 24.00 20.61
C MET A 7 12.85 23.78 21.73
N GLU A 8 13.17 24.16 22.96
CA GLU A 8 12.23 24.03 24.08
C GLU A 8 11.02 24.95 23.91
N GLU A 9 11.26 26.22 23.61
CA GLU A 9 10.18 27.19 23.37
C GLU A 9 9.37 26.82 22.12
N MET A 10 10.02 26.33 21.07
CA MET A 10 9.33 25.84 19.87
C MET A 10 8.39 24.69 20.19
N TRP A 11 8.83 23.68 20.94
CA TRP A 11 7.97 22.54 21.32
C TRP A 11 6.84 22.97 22.24
N GLY A 12 7.09 23.91 23.14
CA GLY A 12 6.04 24.55 23.96
C GLY A 12 4.95 25.21 23.07
N TYR A 13 5.37 25.94 22.04
CA TYR A 13 4.46 26.57 21.09
C TYR A 13 3.67 25.51 20.28
N VAL A 14 4.33 24.45 19.80
CA VAL A 14 3.69 23.35 19.07
C VAL A 14 2.62 22.67 19.93
N ALA A 15 2.94 22.35 21.19
CA ALA A 15 2.01 21.73 22.11
C ALA A 15 0.79 22.62 22.42
N ALA A 16 1.03 23.90 22.72
CA ALA A 16 -0.03 24.88 23.01
C ALA A 16 -0.99 25.11 21.84
N ASN A 17 -0.53 24.92 20.59
CA ASN A 17 -1.30 25.15 19.38
C ASN A 17 -1.67 23.86 18.61
N ALA A 18 -1.57 22.68 19.21
CA ALA A 18 -1.81 21.38 18.56
C ALA A 18 -3.19 21.27 17.89
N GLY A 19 -4.23 21.90 18.43
CA GLY A 19 -5.60 21.94 17.90
C GLY A 19 -5.89 23.10 16.94
N ALA A 20 -5.01 24.10 16.84
CA ALA A 20 -5.29 25.35 16.16
C ALA A 20 -5.33 25.19 14.63
N ASP A 21 -6.05 26.09 13.95
CA ASP A 21 -6.03 26.22 12.50
C ASP A 21 -4.67 26.80 12.06
N THR A 22 -3.89 25.99 11.33
CA THR A 22 -2.51 26.33 10.93
C THR A 22 -2.43 27.54 10.00
N LEU A 23 -3.45 27.74 9.14
CA LEU A 23 -3.53 28.93 8.28
C LEU A 23 -3.72 30.20 9.11
N LYS A 24 -4.61 30.16 10.12
CA LYS A 24 -4.82 31.28 11.03
C LYS A 24 -3.59 31.57 11.88
N LEU A 25 -2.88 30.51 12.35
CA LEU A 25 -1.62 30.67 13.06
C LEU A 25 -0.56 31.39 12.21
N MET A 26 -0.44 31.01 10.93
CA MET A 26 0.51 31.67 10.02
C MET A 26 0.23 33.15 9.82
N LEU A 27 -1.05 33.53 9.74
CA LEU A 27 -1.47 34.93 9.52
C LEU A 27 -1.44 35.77 10.79
N LYS A 28 -1.43 35.16 11.96
CA LYS A 28 -1.42 35.87 13.25
C LYS A 28 -0.09 36.59 13.41
N SER A 29 -0.13 37.92 13.62
CA SER A 29 1.05 38.70 14.04
C SER A 29 1.40 38.32 15.48
N GLU A 30 2.62 37.87 15.68
CA GLU A 30 3.16 37.54 17.01
C GLU A 30 4.48 38.30 17.19
N PRO A 31 4.85 38.67 18.44
CA PRO A 31 6.14 39.28 18.71
C PRO A 31 7.30 38.37 18.32
N ASP A 32 8.51 38.88 18.31
CA ASP A 32 9.72 38.14 17.98
C ASP A 32 9.79 36.83 18.78
N LEU A 33 9.64 35.72 18.06
CA LEU A 33 9.77 34.38 18.61
C LEU A 33 11.23 33.93 18.52
N PRO A 34 11.77 33.22 19.51
CA PRO A 34 13.17 32.74 19.48
C PRO A 34 13.38 31.54 18.56
N PHE A 35 12.39 31.21 17.73
CA PHE A 35 12.38 30.09 16.77
C PHE A 35 11.66 30.47 15.46
N ASP A 36 11.88 29.67 14.41
CA ASP A 36 11.15 29.83 13.14
C ASP A 36 9.69 29.41 13.32
N LYS A 37 8.79 30.37 13.29
CA LYS A 37 7.34 30.17 13.36
C LYS A 37 6.81 29.27 12.25
N ARG A 38 7.35 29.39 11.02
CA ARG A 38 6.90 28.57 9.88
C ARG A 38 7.21 27.12 10.13
N PHE A 39 8.41 26.84 10.65
CA PHE A 39 8.83 25.50 11.00
C PHE A 39 7.97 24.93 12.14
N ALA A 40 7.69 25.69 13.20
CA ALA A 40 6.81 25.27 14.28
C ALA A 40 5.37 24.95 13.80
N VAL A 41 4.80 25.78 12.94
CA VAL A 41 3.46 25.55 12.35
C VAL A 41 3.47 24.33 11.43
N MET A 42 4.55 24.08 10.68
CA MET A 42 4.72 22.85 9.90
C MET A 42 4.73 21.62 10.81
N GLN A 43 5.39 21.64 11.99
CA GLN A 43 5.33 20.53 12.96
C GLN A 43 3.88 20.23 13.37
N ILE A 44 3.08 21.27 13.66
CA ILE A 44 1.66 21.10 14.03
C ILE A 44 0.88 20.44 12.88
N GLU A 45 1.08 20.90 11.65
CA GLU A 45 0.40 20.36 10.47
C GLU A 45 0.79 18.90 10.23
N CYS A 46 2.09 18.59 10.26
CA CYS A 46 2.60 17.22 10.07
C CYS A 46 2.04 16.26 11.12
N ARG A 47 2.00 16.67 12.40
CA ARG A 47 1.42 15.85 13.48
C ARG A 47 -0.06 15.57 13.25
N LYS A 48 -0.85 16.53 12.78
CA LYS A 48 -2.26 16.34 12.43
C LYS A 48 -2.43 15.34 11.27
N LYS A 49 -1.63 15.49 10.21
CA LYS A 49 -1.66 14.59 9.03
C LYS A 49 -1.24 13.16 9.40
N ALA A 50 -0.21 13.02 10.20
CA ALA A 50 0.38 11.72 10.57
C ALA A 50 -0.31 11.02 11.76
N LYS A 51 -1.25 11.68 12.45
CA LYS A 51 -1.89 11.19 13.69
C LYS A 51 -2.41 9.75 13.61
N ASN A 52 -3.01 9.38 12.47
CA ASN A 52 -3.57 8.04 12.27
C ASN A 52 -2.59 7.08 11.58
N LYS A 53 -1.45 7.59 11.10
CA LYS A 53 -0.45 6.77 10.42
C LYS A 53 0.59 6.22 11.39
N ILE A 54 1.12 7.07 12.27
CA ILE A 54 2.24 6.77 13.17
C ILE A 54 1.97 7.22 14.62
N PRO A 55 0.83 6.81 15.23
CA PRO A 55 0.43 7.30 16.55
C PRO A 55 1.47 7.01 17.65
N GLU A 56 2.15 5.87 17.59
CA GLU A 56 3.18 5.48 18.55
C GLU A 56 4.40 6.43 18.51
N LEU A 57 4.91 6.74 17.32
CA LEU A 57 6.01 7.69 17.17
C LEU A 57 5.63 9.10 17.62
N LEU A 58 4.38 9.50 17.39
CA LEU A 58 3.86 10.81 17.82
C LEU A 58 3.59 10.92 19.32
N ALA A 59 3.65 9.81 20.09
CA ALA A 59 3.69 9.84 21.56
C ALA A 59 4.95 10.55 22.07
N ASN A 60 6.03 10.55 21.27
CA ASN A 60 7.17 11.45 21.49
C ASN A 60 6.77 12.87 21.08
N GLU A 61 6.54 13.74 22.07
CA GLU A 61 6.15 15.14 21.83
C GLU A 61 7.22 15.94 21.07
N ARG A 62 8.47 15.47 21.06
CA ARG A 62 9.61 16.07 20.36
C ARG A 62 9.95 15.38 19.04
N PHE A 63 9.09 14.50 18.53
CA PHE A 63 9.28 13.86 17.22
C PHE A 63 9.33 14.95 16.12
N LEU A 64 10.42 14.99 15.38
CA LEU A 64 10.74 16.05 14.41
C LEU A 64 10.41 15.63 12.98
N PHE A 65 9.57 16.39 12.32
CA PHE A 65 9.36 16.27 10.87
C PHE A 65 10.33 17.21 10.14
N PRO A 66 11.19 16.69 9.25
CA PRO A 66 12.12 17.55 8.50
C PRO A 66 11.40 18.44 7.48
N LYS A 67 10.39 17.87 6.80
CA LYS A 67 9.63 18.52 5.71
C LYS A 67 8.17 18.13 5.78
N ALA A 68 7.28 18.99 5.27
CA ALA A 68 5.84 18.73 5.25
C ALA A 68 5.48 17.44 4.48
N ILE A 69 6.16 17.17 3.38
CA ILE A 69 5.96 15.98 2.55
C ILE A 69 6.26 14.67 3.31
N SER A 70 7.17 14.70 4.28
CA SER A 70 7.54 13.52 5.07
C SER A 70 6.36 12.92 5.83
N ALA A 71 5.42 13.74 6.32
CA ALA A 71 4.21 13.25 6.97
C ALA A 71 3.21 12.59 6.00
N GLU A 72 3.21 13.02 4.73
CA GLU A 72 2.33 12.48 3.70
C GLU A 72 2.83 11.14 3.16
N GLN A 73 4.15 11.02 2.96
CA GLN A 73 4.80 9.88 2.34
C GLN A 73 5.19 8.77 3.33
N CYS A 74 5.21 9.04 4.64
CA CYS A 74 5.63 8.03 5.62
C CYS A 74 4.73 6.79 5.58
N THR A 75 5.34 5.66 5.85
CA THR A 75 4.69 4.35 5.98
C THR A 75 3.67 4.36 7.12
N HIS A 76 2.57 3.65 6.95
CA HIS A 76 1.61 3.44 8.03
C HIS A 76 2.20 2.49 9.06
N GLN A 77 2.03 2.78 10.35
CA GLN A 77 2.58 2.00 11.47
C GLN A 77 2.36 0.49 11.33
N GLN A 78 1.13 0.05 11.03
CA GLN A 78 0.82 -1.38 10.87
C GLN A 78 1.62 -2.03 9.74
N VAL A 79 1.86 -1.29 8.66
CA VAL A 79 2.64 -1.77 7.51
C VAL A 79 4.11 -1.85 7.89
N ALA A 80 4.67 -0.84 8.57
CA ALA A 80 6.06 -0.86 9.03
C ALA A 80 6.31 -1.98 10.07
N GLN A 81 5.34 -2.25 10.95
CA GLN A 81 5.39 -3.39 11.87
C GLN A 81 5.37 -4.73 11.12
N PHE A 82 4.58 -4.83 10.06
CA PHE A 82 4.60 -5.99 9.17
C PHE A 82 5.98 -6.16 8.52
N HIS A 83 6.56 -5.11 7.93
CA HIS A 83 7.91 -5.18 7.37
C HIS A 83 8.92 -5.67 8.40
N ALA A 84 8.90 -5.10 9.59
CA ALA A 84 9.80 -5.51 10.68
C ALA A 84 9.64 -6.99 11.03
N SER A 85 8.44 -7.57 10.92
CA SER A 85 8.18 -8.97 11.24
C SER A 85 8.89 -9.97 10.32
N LEU A 86 9.29 -9.53 9.13
CA LEU A 86 9.99 -10.37 8.14
C LEU A 86 11.48 -10.55 8.46
N PHE A 87 12.05 -9.68 9.28
CA PHE A 87 13.48 -9.75 9.69
C PHE A 87 13.69 -10.68 10.87
N GLN A 88 14.87 -11.29 10.95
CA GLN A 88 15.25 -12.15 12.04
C GLN A 88 15.81 -11.31 13.20
N PRO A 89 15.61 -11.73 14.48
CA PRO A 89 16.14 -10.99 15.64
C PRO A 89 17.67 -10.89 15.67
N THR A 90 18.36 -11.77 14.97
CA THR A 90 19.83 -11.81 14.89
C THR A 90 20.39 -10.99 13.75
N ASP A 91 19.54 -10.43 12.88
CA ASP A 91 19.99 -9.73 11.70
C ASP A 91 20.74 -8.42 12.02
N SER A 92 21.78 -8.18 11.25
CA SER A 92 22.35 -6.85 11.01
C SER A 92 21.72 -6.28 9.73
N VAL A 93 21.11 -5.10 9.81
CA VAL A 93 20.32 -4.52 8.71
C VAL A 93 20.87 -3.18 8.27
N LEU A 94 20.96 -2.97 6.96
CA LEU A 94 21.20 -1.68 6.33
C LEU A 94 19.90 -1.18 5.67
N ASP A 95 19.40 -0.02 6.08
CA ASP A 95 18.39 0.73 5.32
C ASP A 95 19.09 1.74 4.42
N MET A 96 18.94 1.57 3.10
CA MET A 96 19.60 2.42 2.10
C MET A 96 18.84 3.72 1.79
N THR A 97 17.61 3.88 2.31
CA THR A 97 16.69 4.98 1.93
C THR A 97 15.79 5.37 3.11
N MET A 98 16.39 5.81 4.20
CA MET A 98 15.70 5.99 5.50
C MET A 98 14.42 6.83 5.42
N GLY A 99 14.43 7.95 4.69
CA GLY A 99 13.31 8.88 4.68
C GLY A 99 12.99 9.39 6.09
N LEU A 100 11.69 9.40 6.46
CA LEU A 100 11.28 9.74 7.82
C LEU A 100 11.70 8.70 8.88
N GLY A 101 12.14 7.52 8.46
CA GLY A 101 12.68 6.47 9.33
C GLY A 101 11.61 5.62 10.05
N VAL A 102 10.36 5.63 9.58
CA VAL A 102 9.29 4.82 10.21
C VAL A 102 9.56 3.33 10.07
N ASP A 103 9.92 2.86 8.88
CA ASP A 103 10.29 1.46 8.64
C ASP A 103 11.54 1.09 9.44
N SER A 104 12.60 1.91 9.36
CA SER A 104 13.84 1.74 10.14
C SER A 104 13.57 1.64 11.65
N TYR A 105 12.64 2.44 12.19
CA TYR A 105 12.30 2.40 13.62
C TYR A 105 11.76 1.02 14.01
N TYR A 106 10.74 0.50 13.32
CA TYR A 106 10.16 -0.79 13.67
C TYR A 106 11.11 -1.96 13.38
N ILE A 107 11.89 -1.90 12.30
CA ILE A 107 12.94 -2.88 12.03
C ILE A 107 13.98 -2.88 13.18
N SER A 108 14.43 -1.71 13.64
CA SER A 108 15.43 -1.60 14.72
C SER A 108 14.97 -2.19 16.06
N GLN A 109 13.64 -2.23 16.30
CA GLN A 109 13.08 -2.87 17.50
C GLN A 109 13.10 -4.41 17.42
N ARG A 110 13.30 -4.96 16.21
CA ARG A 110 13.25 -6.40 15.94
C ARG A 110 14.62 -7.04 15.81
N VAL A 111 15.59 -6.33 15.23
CA VAL A 111 16.89 -6.87 14.78
C VAL A 111 18.02 -6.59 15.76
N ALA A 112 19.15 -7.27 15.60
CA ALA A 112 20.32 -7.07 16.46
C ALA A 112 20.98 -5.69 16.26
N SER A 113 21.00 -5.20 15.02
CA SER A 113 21.52 -3.87 14.71
C SER A 113 20.92 -3.32 13.42
N LEU A 114 20.76 -1.99 13.35
CA LEU A 114 20.32 -1.28 12.16
C LEU A 114 21.22 -0.06 11.94
N LYS A 115 21.64 0.12 10.69
CA LYS A 115 22.25 1.34 10.17
C LYS A 115 21.36 1.88 9.05
N ALA A 116 21.06 3.17 9.07
CA ALA A 116 20.23 3.81 8.05
C ALA A 116 21.04 4.88 7.30
N ILE A 117 20.85 4.97 6.00
CA ILE A 117 21.48 5.98 5.14
C ILE A 117 20.39 6.87 4.56
N GLU A 118 20.67 8.17 4.55
CA GLU A 118 19.79 9.18 3.97
C GLU A 118 20.61 10.22 3.21
N LEU A 119 20.21 10.49 1.98
CA LEU A 119 20.90 11.43 1.10
C LEU A 119 20.66 12.89 1.50
N ASP A 120 19.43 13.22 1.90
CA ASP A 120 19.03 14.58 2.29
C ASP A 120 19.50 14.89 3.71
N GLU A 121 20.33 15.92 3.85
CA GLU A 121 20.92 16.33 5.12
C GLU A 121 19.87 16.67 6.20
N GLU A 122 18.78 17.36 5.82
CA GLU A 122 17.75 17.73 6.78
C GLU A 122 16.96 16.51 7.28
N ILE A 123 16.71 15.55 6.38
CA ILE A 123 16.04 14.29 6.74
C ILE A 123 16.96 13.43 7.60
N ALA A 124 18.24 13.32 7.25
CA ALA A 124 19.22 12.58 8.04
C ALA A 124 19.38 13.17 9.46
N ALA A 125 19.44 14.51 9.58
CA ALA A 125 19.52 15.19 10.86
C ALA A 125 18.26 14.96 11.73
N ALA A 126 17.08 14.97 11.13
CA ALA A 126 15.83 14.63 11.82
C ALA A 126 15.80 13.17 12.27
N GLY A 127 16.31 12.24 11.44
CA GLY A 127 16.46 10.83 11.81
C GLY A 127 17.38 10.65 13.01
N ALA A 128 18.55 11.29 13.01
CA ALA A 128 19.49 11.26 14.14
C ALA A 128 18.92 11.89 15.42
N HIS A 129 17.98 12.84 15.30
CA HIS A 129 17.24 13.39 16.44
C HIS A 129 16.16 12.44 16.96
N ASN A 130 15.44 11.80 16.07
CA ASN A 130 14.25 11.01 16.40
C ASN A 130 14.59 9.61 16.94
N TYR A 131 15.71 9.02 16.51
CA TYR A 131 15.98 7.58 16.68
C TYR A 131 17.35 7.31 17.31
N ALA A 132 17.46 6.14 17.94
CA ALA A 132 18.68 5.70 18.59
C ALA A 132 19.62 4.90 17.68
N PHE A 133 19.17 4.41 16.54
CA PHE A 133 20.03 3.70 15.58
C PHE A 133 20.95 4.66 14.83
N THR A 134 22.00 4.12 14.22
CA THR A 134 22.99 4.92 13.48
C THR A 134 22.38 5.45 12.17
N VAL A 135 22.41 6.78 12.00
CA VAL A 135 22.03 7.46 10.75
C VAL A 135 23.29 8.04 10.10
N VAL A 136 23.45 7.76 8.80
CA VAL A 136 24.57 8.27 7.98
C VAL A 136 24.00 9.15 6.88
N ASN A 137 24.45 10.41 6.81
CA ASN A 137 24.10 11.27 5.69
C ASN A 137 25.08 11.04 4.54
N ALA A 138 24.64 10.30 3.51
CA ALA A 138 25.43 9.94 2.35
C ALA A 138 24.55 9.47 1.16
N ASP A 139 25.14 9.42 -0.03
CA ASP A 139 24.61 8.60 -1.11
C ASP A 139 24.81 7.11 -0.76
N SER A 140 23.71 6.37 -0.60
CA SER A 140 23.76 4.98 -0.14
C SER A 140 24.44 4.03 -1.11
N VAL A 141 24.36 4.28 -2.43
CA VAL A 141 25.02 3.46 -3.44
C VAL A 141 26.54 3.69 -3.40
N ALA A 142 26.94 4.96 -3.35
CA ALA A 142 28.36 5.31 -3.21
C ALA A 142 28.95 4.79 -1.89
N TRP A 143 28.21 4.91 -0.80
CA TRP A 143 28.62 4.42 0.51
C TRP A 143 28.80 2.89 0.50
N LEU A 144 27.81 2.14 -0.07
CA LEU A 144 27.87 0.68 -0.12
C LEU A 144 29.02 0.16 -0.99
N THR A 145 29.42 0.89 -2.05
CA THR A 145 30.56 0.52 -2.88
C THR A 145 31.91 0.75 -2.21
N GLN A 146 31.98 1.59 -1.17
CA GLN A 146 33.23 1.96 -0.50
C GLN A 146 33.42 1.28 0.86
N THR A 147 32.37 0.66 1.41
CA THR A 147 32.43 -0.01 2.70
C THR A 147 32.83 -1.48 2.57
N ASP A 148 33.54 -2.00 3.59
CA ASP A 148 33.79 -3.43 3.75
C ASP A 148 32.74 -4.10 4.66
N GLU A 149 31.78 -3.33 5.17
CA GLU A 149 30.73 -3.87 6.05
C GLU A 149 29.84 -4.88 5.32
N ARG A 150 29.36 -5.87 6.08
CA ARG A 150 28.43 -6.90 5.60
C ARG A 150 27.20 -6.92 6.47
N PHE A 151 26.06 -7.20 5.87
CA PHE A 151 24.77 -7.21 6.51
C PHE A 151 24.07 -8.55 6.28
N ASP A 152 23.17 -8.92 7.19
CA ASP A 152 22.29 -10.07 6.97
C ASP A 152 21.17 -9.69 6.01
N ALA A 153 20.71 -8.43 6.08
CA ALA A 153 19.69 -7.93 5.16
C ALA A 153 19.93 -6.44 4.80
N VAL A 154 19.52 -6.09 3.59
CA VAL A 154 19.36 -4.71 3.12
C VAL A 154 17.88 -4.43 2.92
N PHE A 155 17.43 -3.27 3.38
CA PHE A 155 16.11 -2.71 3.07
C PHE A 155 16.27 -1.49 2.16
N ILE A 156 15.37 -1.35 1.17
CA ILE A 156 15.37 -0.21 0.26
C ILE A 156 13.94 0.18 -0.12
N ASP A 157 13.61 1.48 -0.03
CA ASP A 157 12.37 2.11 -0.52
C ASP A 157 12.73 3.16 -1.56
N PRO A 158 13.05 2.76 -2.81
CA PRO A 158 13.55 3.69 -3.80
C PRO A 158 12.43 4.61 -4.29
N ALA A 159 12.71 5.91 -4.37
CA ALA A 159 11.80 6.89 -4.93
C ALA A 159 11.59 6.65 -6.43
N ARG A 160 10.38 6.89 -6.95
CA ARG A 160 10.17 6.90 -8.40
C ARG A 160 10.86 8.09 -9.04
N ARG A 161 11.57 7.89 -10.14
CA ARG A 161 12.12 8.99 -10.94
C ARG A 161 10.97 9.69 -11.65
N GLY A 162 10.54 10.82 -11.12
CA GLY A 162 9.40 11.58 -11.62
C GLY A 162 9.81 12.80 -12.42
N ASP A 163 10.28 12.63 -13.66
CA ASP A 163 10.36 13.76 -14.59
C ASP A 163 9.78 13.36 -15.95
N GLY A 164 8.70 14.05 -16.36
CA GLY A 164 8.27 14.08 -17.75
C GLY A 164 7.05 13.22 -18.15
N GLY A 165 6.18 12.77 -17.23
CA GLY A 165 4.89 12.20 -17.62
C GLY A 165 4.92 10.79 -18.22
N ALA A 166 6.08 10.14 -18.29
CA ALA A 166 6.18 8.73 -18.65
C ALA A 166 5.66 7.86 -17.50
N ARG A 167 4.80 6.90 -17.80
CA ARG A 167 4.34 5.90 -16.83
C ARG A 167 5.46 4.88 -16.65
N LEU A 168 6.15 4.98 -15.51
CA LEU A 168 7.25 4.10 -15.15
C LEU A 168 6.71 2.95 -14.31
N TYR A 169 6.94 1.71 -14.73
CA TYR A 169 6.35 0.51 -14.14
C TYR A 169 7.39 -0.52 -13.68
N GLY A 170 8.69 -0.22 -13.83
CA GLY A 170 9.80 -1.12 -13.50
C GLY A 170 10.61 -0.68 -12.28
N LEU A 171 11.35 -1.62 -11.69
CA LEU A 171 12.31 -1.35 -10.60
C LEU A 171 13.53 -0.56 -11.11
N ALA A 172 13.84 -0.64 -12.39
CA ALA A 172 14.88 0.17 -13.05
C ALA A 172 14.51 1.66 -13.14
N ASP A 173 13.22 1.98 -13.06
CA ASP A 173 12.71 3.35 -13.12
C ASP A 173 12.76 4.07 -11.77
N CYS A 174 13.32 3.44 -10.75
CA CYS A 174 13.44 3.99 -9.40
C CYS A 174 14.78 4.71 -9.17
N ALA A 175 14.88 5.46 -8.09
CA ALA A 175 16.10 6.09 -7.60
C ALA A 175 16.33 5.68 -6.13
N PRO A 176 17.40 4.91 -5.86
CA PRO A 176 18.34 4.33 -6.82
C PRO A 176 17.71 3.26 -7.74
N ASP A 177 18.30 3.05 -8.92
CA ASP A 177 17.93 1.98 -9.84
C ASP A 177 18.29 0.62 -9.22
N VAL A 178 17.27 -0.09 -8.75
CA VAL A 178 17.44 -1.34 -7.99
C VAL A 178 18.13 -2.41 -8.82
N GLN A 179 17.82 -2.52 -10.12
CA GLN A 179 18.42 -3.54 -10.98
C GLN A 179 19.93 -3.30 -11.16
N SER A 180 20.33 -2.06 -11.35
CA SER A 180 21.76 -1.72 -11.55
C SER A 180 22.61 -1.96 -10.30
N ILE A 181 22.03 -1.85 -9.10
CA ILE A 181 22.75 -2.02 -7.83
C ILE A 181 22.65 -3.42 -7.22
N LEU A 182 21.83 -4.33 -7.77
CA LEU A 182 21.69 -5.71 -7.28
C LEU A 182 23.04 -6.43 -7.08
N PRO A 183 24.02 -6.38 -8.02
CA PRO A 183 25.31 -7.04 -7.82
C PRO A 183 26.09 -6.50 -6.61
N THR A 184 26.01 -5.18 -6.38
CA THR A 184 26.66 -4.54 -5.24
C THR A 184 25.98 -4.96 -3.93
N ILE A 185 24.64 -4.97 -3.88
CA ILE A 185 23.90 -5.42 -2.69
C ILE A 185 24.22 -6.89 -2.41
N LYS A 186 24.18 -7.78 -3.42
CA LYS A 186 24.52 -9.20 -3.29
C LYS A 186 25.93 -9.43 -2.73
N ALA A 187 26.87 -8.55 -3.05
CA ALA A 187 28.23 -8.63 -2.50
C ALA A 187 28.31 -8.26 -1.02
N HIS A 188 27.32 -7.54 -0.46
CA HIS A 188 27.32 -7.00 0.89
C HIS A 188 26.22 -7.57 1.80
N ALA A 189 25.22 -8.26 1.26
CA ALA A 189 24.10 -8.78 2.04
C ALA A 189 23.66 -10.17 1.58
N LYS A 190 23.02 -10.92 2.51
CA LYS A 190 22.42 -12.22 2.22
C LYS A 190 21.02 -12.07 1.64
N ARG A 191 20.26 -11.07 2.12
CA ARG A 191 18.88 -10.81 1.71
C ARG A 191 18.69 -9.34 1.34
N LEU A 192 17.74 -9.09 0.46
CA LEU A 192 17.31 -7.75 0.09
C LEU A 192 15.78 -7.66 0.20
N TYR A 193 15.30 -6.66 0.90
CA TYR A 193 13.89 -6.29 0.96
C TYR A 193 13.68 -5.01 0.19
N ILE A 194 12.75 -5.03 -0.78
CA ILE A 194 12.43 -3.89 -1.63
C ILE A 194 10.99 -3.48 -1.40
N LYS A 195 10.79 -2.28 -0.89
CA LYS A 195 9.47 -1.63 -0.87
C LYS A 195 9.29 -0.85 -2.17
N ALA A 196 8.15 -0.97 -2.80
CA ALA A 196 7.91 -0.32 -4.08
C ALA A 196 6.48 0.18 -4.22
N SER A 197 6.30 1.16 -5.11
CA SER A 197 4.97 1.69 -5.43
C SER A 197 4.02 0.60 -5.92
N PRO A 198 2.72 0.66 -5.57
CA PRO A 198 1.71 -0.27 -6.10
C PRO A 198 1.52 -0.16 -7.61
N MET A 199 2.12 0.82 -8.28
CA MET A 199 2.08 0.96 -9.74
C MET A 199 3.07 0.05 -10.47
N ILE A 200 4.10 -0.48 -9.77
CA ILE A 200 5.09 -1.39 -10.34
C ILE A 200 4.42 -2.69 -10.82
N ASP A 201 4.86 -3.21 -11.96
CA ASP A 201 4.35 -4.46 -12.53
C ASP A 201 4.96 -5.67 -11.79
N VAL A 202 4.10 -6.47 -11.14
CA VAL A 202 4.51 -7.64 -10.37
C VAL A 202 5.19 -8.68 -11.26
N THR A 203 4.61 -8.97 -12.44
CA THR A 203 5.13 -10.00 -13.34
C THR A 203 6.50 -9.61 -13.90
N GLN A 204 6.68 -8.34 -14.23
CA GLN A 204 7.98 -7.83 -14.68
C GLN A 204 9.01 -7.88 -13.55
N SER A 205 8.64 -7.44 -12.33
CA SER A 205 9.53 -7.50 -11.16
C SER A 205 9.98 -8.92 -10.82
N MET A 206 9.08 -9.91 -10.96
CA MET A 206 9.43 -11.33 -10.79
C MET A 206 10.54 -11.78 -11.77
N ARG A 207 10.49 -11.31 -13.01
CA ARG A 207 11.54 -11.61 -14.01
C ARG A 207 12.85 -10.89 -13.69
N ASP A 208 12.75 -9.63 -13.29
CA ASP A 208 13.91 -8.76 -13.02
C ASP A 208 14.71 -9.22 -11.79
N LEU A 209 14.03 -9.82 -10.79
CA LEU A 209 14.64 -10.29 -9.54
C LEU A 209 14.94 -11.79 -9.52
N ALA A 210 14.54 -12.54 -10.57
CA ALA A 210 14.89 -13.95 -10.68
C ALA A 210 16.42 -14.16 -10.75
N PRO A 211 16.93 -15.31 -10.28
CA PRO A 211 16.23 -16.45 -9.69
C PRO A 211 16.10 -16.36 -8.16
N HIS A 212 16.44 -15.24 -7.53
CA HIS A 212 16.59 -15.10 -6.08
C HIS A 212 15.35 -14.50 -5.38
N LEU A 213 14.31 -14.13 -6.13
CA LEU A 213 13.05 -13.64 -5.55
C LEU A 213 12.30 -14.81 -4.91
N THR A 214 12.00 -14.71 -3.63
CA THR A 214 11.27 -15.74 -2.87
C THR A 214 9.82 -15.36 -2.63
N ASP A 215 9.57 -14.11 -2.28
CA ASP A 215 8.24 -13.65 -1.85
C ASP A 215 7.90 -12.27 -2.42
N VAL A 216 6.62 -12.07 -2.71
CA VAL A 216 6.05 -10.78 -3.12
C VAL A 216 4.78 -10.52 -2.32
N TRP A 217 4.73 -9.42 -1.60
CA TRP A 217 3.51 -8.96 -0.93
C TRP A 217 2.90 -7.78 -1.68
N ALA A 218 1.61 -7.86 -1.98
CA ALA A 218 0.79 -6.69 -2.25
C ALA A 218 0.11 -6.29 -0.94
N VAL A 219 0.47 -5.13 -0.41
CA VAL A 219 0.01 -4.65 0.89
C VAL A 219 -1.07 -3.59 0.73
N SER A 220 -2.23 -3.83 1.33
CA SER A 220 -3.36 -2.91 1.34
C SER A 220 -3.74 -2.52 2.76
N VAL A 221 -4.24 -1.29 2.91
CA VAL A 221 -4.85 -0.79 4.14
C VAL A 221 -6.24 -0.30 3.80
N LYS A 222 -7.26 -0.83 4.47
CA LYS A 222 -8.67 -0.50 4.22
C LYS A 222 -9.05 -0.64 2.75
N ASN A 223 -8.65 -1.75 2.15
CA ASN A 223 -8.91 -2.08 0.74
C ASN A 223 -8.30 -1.11 -0.29
N GLU A 224 -7.25 -0.40 0.07
CA GLU A 224 -6.44 0.42 -0.84
C GLU A 224 -5.01 -0.12 -0.88
N CYS A 225 -4.55 -0.57 -2.06
CA CYS A 225 -3.18 -1.06 -2.22
C CYS A 225 -2.18 0.08 -2.03
N LYS A 226 -1.32 -0.04 -1.02
CA LYS A 226 -0.38 1.00 -0.62
C LYS A 226 0.99 0.79 -1.24
N GLU A 227 1.40 -0.47 -1.35
CA GLU A 227 2.74 -0.82 -1.83
C GLU A 227 2.82 -2.27 -2.30
N LEU A 228 3.92 -2.57 -2.98
CA LEU A 228 4.46 -3.89 -3.17
C LEU A 228 5.71 -4.03 -2.30
N PHE A 229 5.93 -5.24 -1.79
CA PHE A 229 7.11 -5.57 -1.02
C PHE A 229 7.70 -6.88 -1.56
N PHE A 230 9.03 -6.91 -1.75
CA PHE A 230 9.71 -8.05 -2.36
C PHE A 230 10.82 -8.54 -1.41
N GLU A 231 10.95 -9.84 -1.26
CA GLU A 231 12.06 -10.49 -0.60
C GLU A 231 12.93 -11.23 -1.63
N VAL A 232 14.21 -10.90 -1.63
CA VAL A 232 15.23 -11.54 -2.45
C VAL A 232 16.23 -12.21 -1.52
N ASP A 233 16.37 -13.52 -1.57
CA ASP A 233 17.38 -14.29 -0.84
C ASP A 233 18.46 -14.75 -1.81
N PHE A 234 19.64 -14.15 -1.72
CA PHE A 234 20.76 -14.44 -2.61
C PHE A 234 21.36 -15.83 -2.41
N GLY A 235 21.03 -16.52 -1.33
CA GLY A 235 21.44 -17.90 -1.03
C GLY A 235 20.51 -18.96 -1.64
N VAL A 236 19.36 -18.56 -2.20
CA VAL A 236 18.34 -19.46 -2.73
C VAL A 236 18.10 -19.17 -4.20
N GLU A 237 17.91 -20.25 -5.00
CA GLU A 237 17.31 -20.15 -6.33
C GLU A 237 15.88 -20.66 -6.25
N CYS A 238 14.91 -19.76 -6.42
CA CYS A 238 13.49 -20.03 -6.27
C CYS A 238 12.85 -20.20 -7.64
N ALA A 239 12.22 -21.36 -7.88
CA ALA A 239 11.47 -21.61 -9.12
C ALA A 239 10.04 -21.06 -9.05
N ASP A 240 9.41 -21.15 -7.88
CA ASP A 240 8.05 -20.69 -7.60
C ASP A 240 8.06 -19.64 -6.49
N VAL A 241 7.72 -18.43 -6.84
CA VAL A 241 7.66 -17.28 -5.93
C VAL A 241 6.34 -17.31 -5.16
N HIS A 242 6.37 -17.09 -3.85
CA HIS A 242 5.17 -16.92 -3.05
C HIS A 242 4.59 -15.52 -3.21
N LEU A 243 3.33 -15.45 -3.59
CA LEU A 243 2.59 -14.20 -3.79
C LEU A 243 1.57 -14.02 -2.67
N HIS A 244 1.75 -12.98 -1.88
CA HIS A 244 0.94 -12.66 -0.72
C HIS A 244 0.04 -11.46 -1.02
N ALA A 245 -1.27 -11.63 -0.86
CA ALA A 245 -2.22 -10.53 -0.86
C ALA A 245 -2.60 -10.20 0.58
N LEU A 246 -2.05 -9.14 1.13
CA LEU A 246 -2.23 -8.72 2.52
C LEU A 246 -3.08 -7.46 2.60
N ASN A 247 -4.18 -7.49 3.36
CA ASN A 247 -5.04 -6.33 3.56
C ASN A 247 -5.34 -6.11 5.04
N PHE A 248 -4.94 -4.95 5.57
CA PHE A 248 -5.20 -4.52 6.93
C PHE A 248 -6.56 -3.82 7.01
N GLU A 249 -7.50 -4.41 7.77
CA GLU A 249 -8.84 -3.88 8.04
C GLU A 249 -9.03 -3.60 9.53
N ALA A 250 -10.05 -2.82 9.88
CA ALA A 250 -10.40 -2.56 11.27
C ALA A 250 -10.75 -3.84 12.07
N GLY A 251 -11.23 -4.88 11.38
CA GLY A 251 -11.61 -6.17 11.96
C GLY A 251 -10.50 -7.22 11.99
N GLY A 252 -9.28 -6.88 11.57
CA GLY A 252 -8.15 -7.81 11.49
C GLY A 252 -7.47 -7.80 10.13
N THR A 253 -6.55 -8.72 9.94
CA THR A 253 -5.78 -8.87 8.70
C THR A 253 -6.40 -9.97 7.83
N GLN A 254 -6.54 -9.70 6.54
CA GLN A 254 -6.90 -10.68 5.52
C GLN A 254 -5.64 -11.01 4.72
N GLU A 255 -5.33 -12.28 4.59
CA GLU A 255 -4.18 -12.73 3.79
C GLU A 255 -4.57 -13.90 2.88
N VAL A 256 -4.02 -13.86 1.66
CA VAL A 256 -4.07 -14.98 0.70
C VAL A 256 -2.67 -15.19 0.18
N VAL A 257 -2.21 -16.42 0.19
CA VAL A 257 -0.91 -16.82 -0.34
C VAL A 257 -1.13 -17.79 -1.50
N VAL A 258 -0.45 -17.55 -2.61
CA VAL A 258 -0.43 -18.45 -3.77
C VAL A 258 0.98 -18.53 -4.35
N ASP A 259 1.32 -19.66 -4.92
CA ASP A 259 2.56 -19.79 -5.69
C ASP A 259 2.41 -19.16 -7.07
N SER A 260 3.48 -18.62 -7.61
CA SER A 260 3.47 -17.95 -8.92
C SER A 260 3.00 -18.85 -10.06
N ALA A 261 3.22 -20.17 -9.98
CA ALA A 261 2.68 -21.15 -10.90
C ALA A 261 1.14 -21.14 -10.95
N ALA A 262 0.48 -20.75 -9.86
CA ALA A 262 -0.99 -20.66 -9.79
C ALA A 262 -1.57 -19.52 -10.63
N LEU A 263 -0.77 -18.54 -11.07
CA LEU A 263 -1.23 -17.47 -11.97
C LEU A 263 -1.60 -18.00 -13.36
N ALA A 264 -0.99 -19.10 -13.79
CA ALA A 264 -1.24 -19.72 -15.10
C ALA A 264 -2.44 -20.69 -15.10
N VAL A 265 -3.09 -20.90 -13.96
CA VAL A 265 -4.17 -21.87 -13.80
C VAL A 265 -5.47 -21.32 -14.37
N GLU A 266 -6.27 -22.17 -15.02
CA GLU A 266 -7.63 -21.83 -15.43
C GLU A 266 -8.59 -21.82 -14.24
N GLY A 267 -9.47 -20.80 -14.23
CA GLY A 267 -10.50 -20.64 -13.22
C GLY A 267 -11.71 -21.57 -13.46
N CYS A 268 -12.47 -21.79 -12.41
CA CYS A 268 -13.79 -22.42 -12.50
C CYS A 268 -14.83 -21.32 -12.77
N TYR A 269 -15.45 -21.35 -13.94
CA TYR A 269 -16.42 -20.33 -14.38
C TYR A 269 -17.84 -20.85 -14.31
N GLY A 270 -18.79 -19.94 -13.99
CA GLY A 270 -20.20 -20.26 -14.00
C GLY A 270 -21.08 -19.03 -14.04
N SER A 271 -22.39 -19.22 -14.04
CA SER A 271 -23.38 -18.13 -14.05
C SER A 271 -24.09 -18.07 -12.71
N PRO A 272 -24.07 -16.93 -12.02
CA PRO A 272 -24.75 -16.77 -10.74
C PRO A 272 -26.26 -16.75 -10.88
N SER A 273 -26.99 -16.95 -9.77
CA SER A 273 -28.42 -16.84 -9.64
C SER A 273 -28.80 -15.89 -8.51
N ALA A 274 -30.03 -15.37 -8.54
CA ALA A 274 -30.56 -14.62 -7.41
C ALA A 274 -30.64 -15.51 -6.14
N GLY A 275 -30.34 -14.92 -5.00
CA GLY A 275 -30.25 -15.62 -3.70
C GLY A 275 -28.84 -16.09 -3.35
N GLN A 276 -27.94 -16.24 -4.33
CA GLN A 276 -26.54 -16.62 -4.08
C GLN A 276 -25.72 -15.46 -3.52
N TYR A 277 -24.53 -15.78 -2.98
CA TYR A 277 -23.55 -14.80 -2.51
C TYR A 277 -22.64 -14.36 -3.63
N LEU A 278 -22.34 -13.06 -3.66
CA LEU A 278 -21.39 -12.45 -4.58
C LEU A 278 -20.18 -11.94 -3.81
N TYR A 279 -19.00 -12.15 -4.36
CA TYR A 279 -17.73 -11.75 -3.75
C TYR A 279 -16.92 -10.87 -4.70
N GLU A 280 -16.36 -9.82 -4.15
CA GLU A 280 -15.40 -8.95 -4.83
C GLU A 280 -14.08 -8.96 -4.04
N PRO A 281 -12.97 -9.43 -4.64
CA PRO A 281 -11.67 -9.48 -3.97
C PRO A 281 -11.20 -8.11 -3.52
N ASN A 282 -10.40 -8.07 -2.45
CA ASN A 282 -9.76 -6.86 -1.99
C ASN A 282 -8.64 -6.39 -2.96
N ALA A 283 -8.14 -5.16 -2.74
CA ALA A 283 -7.17 -4.53 -3.64
C ALA A 283 -5.83 -5.27 -3.72
N SER A 284 -5.38 -5.94 -2.66
CA SER A 284 -4.13 -6.72 -2.68
C SER A 284 -4.27 -7.98 -3.54
N VAL A 285 -5.38 -8.71 -3.44
CA VAL A 285 -5.67 -9.84 -4.33
C VAL A 285 -5.73 -9.39 -5.79
N MET A 286 -6.39 -8.25 -6.05
CA MET A 286 -6.44 -7.66 -7.39
C MET A 286 -5.05 -7.31 -7.91
N LYS A 287 -4.15 -6.88 -7.05
CA LYS A 287 -2.80 -6.47 -7.41
C LYS A 287 -1.89 -7.64 -7.76
N ILE A 288 -1.93 -8.74 -7.00
CA ILE A 288 -1.12 -9.94 -7.31
C ILE A 288 -1.65 -10.75 -8.50
N GLY A 289 -2.91 -10.54 -8.92
CA GLY A 289 -3.48 -11.19 -10.10
C GLY A 289 -3.89 -12.66 -9.90
N ALA A 290 -3.97 -13.16 -8.68
CA ALA A 290 -4.24 -14.57 -8.36
C ALA A 290 -5.72 -14.99 -8.53
N PHE A 291 -6.37 -14.54 -9.58
CA PHE A 291 -7.83 -14.63 -9.73
C PHE A 291 -8.35 -16.06 -9.80
N ALA A 292 -7.75 -16.89 -10.63
CA ALA A 292 -8.17 -18.28 -10.79
C ALA A 292 -7.82 -19.14 -9.57
N ALA A 293 -6.73 -18.83 -8.88
CA ALA A 293 -6.29 -19.54 -7.68
C ALA A 293 -7.31 -19.47 -6.54
N LEU A 294 -8.07 -18.37 -6.43
CA LEU A 294 -9.13 -18.23 -5.43
C LEU A 294 -10.20 -19.31 -5.54
N THR A 295 -10.54 -19.78 -6.75
CA THR A 295 -11.55 -20.84 -6.94
C THR A 295 -11.07 -22.24 -6.49
N ARG A 296 -9.78 -22.36 -6.16
CA ARG A 296 -9.19 -23.58 -5.59
C ARG A 296 -9.04 -23.49 -4.08
N GLN A 297 -8.85 -22.29 -3.55
CA GLN A 297 -8.72 -22.08 -2.11
C GLN A 297 -10.06 -21.92 -1.41
N PHE A 298 -11.06 -21.41 -2.12
CA PHE A 298 -12.40 -21.16 -1.58
C PHE A 298 -13.46 -21.90 -2.40
N PRO A 299 -14.58 -22.34 -1.79
CA PRO A 299 -15.69 -22.99 -2.48
C PRO A 299 -16.54 -21.98 -3.27
N ILE A 300 -15.93 -21.34 -4.27
CA ILE A 300 -16.52 -20.28 -5.09
C ILE A 300 -16.29 -20.56 -6.58
N GLN A 301 -17.10 -19.96 -7.42
CA GLN A 301 -16.92 -19.94 -8.87
C GLN A 301 -16.75 -18.51 -9.36
N GLN A 302 -15.92 -18.31 -10.36
CA GLN A 302 -15.73 -17.02 -11.00
C GLN A 302 -16.81 -16.78 -12.06
N ILE A 303 -17.36 -15.59 -12.17
CA ILE A 303 -18.42 -15.26 -13.15
C ILE A 303 -17.87 -15.32 -14.58
N ALA A 304 -16.69 -14.76 -14.83
CA ALA A 304 -15.98 -14.84 -16.11
C ALA A 304 -14.50 -14.46 -15.91
N LYS A 305 -13.64 -14.87 -16.84
CA LYS A 305 -12.18 -14.70 -16.76
C LYS A 305 -11.74 -13.27 -16.36
N ASN A 306 -12.38 -12.25 -16.93
CA ASN A 306 -11.97 -10.85 -16.71
C ASN A 306 -12.92 -10.08 -15.78
N SER A 307 -13.93 -10.73 -15.19
CA SER A 307 -14.88 -10.05 -14.30
C SER A 307 -14.33 -9.82 -12.91
N HIS A 308 -13.47 -10.73 -12.44
CA HIS A 308 -12.92 -10.73 -11.07
C HIS A 308 -14.02 -10.62 -10.00
N LEU A 309 -15.17 -11.20 -10.29
CA LEU A 309 -16.30 -11.39 -9.38
C LEU A 309 -16.54 -12.88 -9.22
N TYR A 310 -16.89 -13.29 -8.02
CA TYR A 310 -17.11 -14.68 -7.67
C TYR A 310 -18.47 -14.87 -7.01
N TYR A 311 -18.97 -16.10 -6.99
CA TYR A 311 -20.24 -16.42 -6.35
C TYR A 311 -20.20 -17.84 -5.74
N SER A 312 -21.11 -18.10 -4.81
CA SER A 312 -21.34 -19.40 -4.21
C SER A 312 -22.78 -19.52 -3.70
N ASP A 313 -23.23 -20.76 -3.46
CA ASP A 313 -24.50 -21.04 -2.80
C ASP A 313 -24.41 -20.72 -1.30
N ASP A 314 -23.33 -21.16 -0.67
CA ASP A 314 -23.09 -20.96 0.76
C ASP A 314 -22.21 -19.74 1.04
N PHE A 315 -22.41 -19.13 2.21
CA PHE A 315 -21.64 -17.97 2.63
C PHE A 315 -20.18 -18.35 2.99
N VAL A 316 -19.21 -17.78 2.29
CA VAL A 316 -17.77 -17.96 2.56
C VAL A 316 -17.28 -16.84 3.45
N GLN A 317 -17.21 -17.09 4.75
CA GLN A 317 -16.87 -16.08 5.75
C GLN A 317 -15.47 -15.51 5.57
N ASP A 318 -14.49 -16.36 5.27
CA ASP A 318 -13.06 -16.00 5.21
C ASP A 318 -12.62 -15.49 3.83
N PHE A 319 -13.57 -15.27 2.90
CA PHE A 319 -13.22 -14.71 1.59
C PHE A 319 -12.54 -13.35 1.75
N PRO A 320 -11.37 -13.11 1.11
CA PRO A 320 -10.58 -11.89 1.25
C PRO A 320 -11.14 -10.76 0.39
N GLY A 321 -12.19 -10.10 0.86
CA GLY A 321 -12.85 -9.04 0.12
C GLY A 321 -14.24 -8.70 0.61
N ARG A 322 -15.01 -8.01 -0.24
CA ARG A 322 -16.39 -7.62 0.04
C ARG A 322 -17.35 -8.74 -0.31
N LYS A 323 -18.39 -8.89 0.48
CA LYS A 323 -19.39 -9.97 0.40
C LYS A 323 -20.79 -9.38 0.27
N PHE A 324 -21.57 -9.93 -0.63
CA PHE A 324 -22.93 -9.45 -0.95
C PHE A 324 -23.86 -10.63 -1.15
N VAL A 325 -25.17 -10.37 -1.12
CA VAL A 325 -26.23 -11.28 -1.58
C VAL A 325 -26.78 -10.73 -2.88
N ILE A 326 -26.96 -11.57 -3.89
CA ILE A 326 -27.54 -11.20 -5.18
C ILE A 326 -29.08 -11.18 -5.04
N ASP A 327 -29.67 -9.99 -5.11
CA ASP A 327 -31.13 -9.85 -5.05
C ASP A 327 -31.76 -10.09 -6.44
N SER A 328 -31.11 -9.61 -7.51
CA SER A 328 -31.60 -9.86 -8.88
C SER A 328 -30.49 -9.71 -9.92
N ILE A 329 -30.66 -10.39 -11.05
CA ILE A 329 -29.79 -10.35 -12.22
C ILE A 329 -30.63 -9.85 -13.40
N ILE A 330 -30.21 -8.72 -13.97
CA ILE A 330 -30.98 -8.02 -15.01
C ILE A 330 -30.11 -7.93 -16.26
N PRO A 331 -30.54 -8.50 -17.41
CA PRO A 331 -29.85 -8.30 -18.69
C PRO A 331 -29.71 -6.81 -19.03
N PHE A 332 -28.51 -6.39 -19.43
CA PHE A 332 -28.27 -4.97 -19.69
C PHE A 332 -28.85 -4.53 -21.02
N SER A 333 -29.86 -3.69 -20.95
CA SER A 333 -30.45 -2.98 -22.10
C SER A 333 -30.78 -1.55 -21.74
N GLY A 334 -31.06 -0.71 -22.76
CA GLY A 334 -31.49 0.66 -22.51
C GLY A 334 -32.85 0.78 -21.81
N LYS A 335 -33.72 -0.23 -21.98
CA LYS A 335 -35.03 -0.32 -21.30
C LYS A 335 -34.82 -0.68 -19.82
N GLU A 336 -34.06 -1.74 -19.54
CA GLU A 336 -33.84 -2.23 -18.20
C GLU A 336 -33.03 -1.22 -17.36
N ALA A 337 -32.04 -0.54 -17.94
CA ALA A 337 -31.34 0.56 -17.28
C ALA A 337 -32.29 1.66 -16.80
N LYS A 338 -33.26 2.06 -17.62
CA LYS A 338 -34.27 3.06 -17.23
C LYS A 338 -35.18 2.55 -16.11
N THR A 339 -35.51 1.27 -16.11
CA THR A 339 -36.35 0.64 -15.09
C THR A 339 -35.62 0.64 -13.74
N VAL A 340 -34.36 0.19 -13.71
CA VAL A 340 -33.51 0.22 -12.50
C VAL A 340 -33.37 1.65 -11.96
N GLY A 341 -33.12 2.64 -12.82
CA GLY A 341 -32.99 4.03 -12.39
C GLY A 341 -34.27 4.68 -11.89
N LYS A 342 -35.45 4.15 -12.25
CA LYS A 342 -36.75 4.57 -11.66
C LYS A 342 -36.97 3.97 -10.30
N GLN A 343 -36.56 2.72 -10.08
CA GLN A 343 -36.73 1.98 -8.82
C GLN A 343 -35.77 2.44 -7.74
N HIS A 344 -34.55 2.83 -8.13
CA HIS A 344 -33.50 3.22 -7.19
C HIS A 344 -33.09 4.68 -7.43
N LYS A 345 -33.08 5.49 -6.34
CA LYS A 345 -32.59 6.89 -6.40
C LYS A 345 -31.09 6.98 -6.10
N GLN A 346 -30.59 6.04 -5.33
CA GLN A 346 -29.20 5.92 -4.93
C GLN A 346 -28.73 4.48 -5.13
N LEU A 347 -27.50 4.30 -5.64
CA LEU A 347 -26.84 3.02 -5.84
C LEU A 347 -25.33 3.20 -5.69
N ASN A 348 -24.69 2.24 -5.04
CA ASN A 348 -23.24 2.10 -5.04
C ASN A 348 -22.86 1.28 -6.28
N ILE A 349 -22.30 1.91 -7.31
CA ILE A 349 -22.06 1.28 -8.61
C ILE A 349 -20.61 0.85 -8.75
N ALA A 350 -20.38 -0.41 -9.13
CA ALA A 350 -19.11 -0.96 -9.55
C ALA A 350 -19.25 -1.60 -10.94
N THR A 351 -18.23 -1.47 -11.77
CA THR A 351 -18.18 -2.13 -13.09
C THR A 351 -16.96 -3.05 -13.16
N ARG A 352 -17.17 -4.28 -13.67
CA ARG A 352 -16.12 -5.29 -13.85
C ARG A 352 -16.31 -5.96 -15.20
N ASN A 353 -15.33 -5.88 -16.09
CA ASN A 353 -15.45 -6.39 -17.47
C ASN A 353 -16.71 -5.87 -18.16
N PHE A 354 -16.95 -4.57 -18.09
CA PHE A 354 -18.14 -3.93 -18.62
C PHE A 354 -17.78 -2.74 -19.48
N ARG A 355 -18.57 -2.46 -20.51
CA ARG A 355 -18.27 -1.42 -21.53
C ARG A 355 -18.39 0.02 -21.04
N LEU A 356 -19.13 0.26 -19.95
CA LEU A 356 -19.31 1.59 -19.38
C LEU A 356 -18.54 1.68 -18.05
N SER A 357 -17.96 2.84 -17.80
CA SER A 357 -17.42 3.18 -16.49
C SER A 357 -18.53 3.35 -15.44
N PRO A 358 -18.23 3.30 -14.14
CA PRO A 358 -19.22 3.56 -13.09
C PRO A 358 -19.94 4.90 -13.27
N ASP A 359 -19.22 5.96 -13.65
CA ASP A 359 -19.81 7.30 -13.81
C ASP A 359 -20.71 7.41 -15.05
N GLU A 360 -20.35 6.75 -16.15
CA GLU A 360 -21.21 6.69 -17.34
C GLU A 360 -22.48 5.90 -17.04
N LEU A 361 -22.37 4.77 -16.33
CA LEU A 361 -23.51 3.97 -15.94
C LEU A 361 -24.42 4.72 -14.96
N LYS A 362 -23.86 5.44 -14.00
CA LYS A 362 -24.59 6.32 -13.08
C LYS A 362 -25.41 7.39 -13.80
N LYS A 363 -24.78 8.07 -14.76
CA LYS A 363 -25.46 9.06 -15.61
C LYS A 363 -26.60 8.43 -16.42
N ARG A 364 -26.39 7.24 -16.96
CA ARG A 364 -27.39 6.51 -17.77
C ARG A 364 -28.58 6.05 -16.92
N LEU A 365 -28.34 5.58 -15.72
CA LEU A 365 -29.36 5.19 -14.73
C LEU A 365 -30.06 6.41 -14.10
N LYS A 366 -29.44 7.59 -14.13
CA LYS A 366 -29.87 8.82 -13.43
C LYS A 366 -30.00 8.65 -11.92
N VAL A 367 -29.04 7.99 -11.31
CA VAL A 367 -28.96 7.74 -9.85
C VAL A 367 -27.79 8.51 -9.23
N ARG A 368 -27.81 8.66 -7.89
CA ARG A 368 -26.75 9.22 -7.08
C ARG A 368 -25.98 8.10 -6.37
N ASP A 369 -24.77 8.38 -5.92
CA ASP A 369 -24.03 7.48 -5.03
C ASP A 369 -24.72 7.37 -3.66
N GLY A 370 -24.63 6.19 -3.06
CA GLY A 370 -25.08 5.93 -1.70
C GLY A 370 -26.24 4.94 -1.60
N GLY A 371 -26.83 4.88 -0.40
CA GLY A 371 -27.84 3.88 -0.03
C GLY A 371 -27.26 2.50 0.24
N ASP A 372 -28.13 1.54 0.57
CA ASP A 372 -27.74 0.19 0.99
C ASP A 372 -27.66 -0.81 -0.17
N CYS A 373 -28.08 -0.39 -1.37
CA CYS A 373 -28.07 -1.23 -2.56
C CYS A 373 -26.78 -1.01 -3.37
N TYR A 374 -26.19 -2.12 -3.79
CA TYR A 374 -25.01 -2.15 -4.65
C TYR A 374 -25.38 -2.70 -6.02
N LEU A 375 -24.81 -2.13 -7.07
CA LEU A 375 -24.97 -2.59 -8.43
C LEU A 375 -23.62 -2.92 -9.04
N PHE A 376 -23.45 -4.18 -9.39
CA PHE A 376 -22.30 -4.66 -10.15
C PHE A 376 -22.71 -4.86 -11.60
N ALA A 377 -22.11 -4.10 -12.51
CA ALA A 377 -22.29 -4.32 -13.94
C ALA A 377 -21.12 -5.15 -14.46
N THR A 378 -21.43 -6.28 -15.10
CA THR A 378 -20.40 -7.24 -15.55
C THR A 378 -20.81 -7.96 -16.82
N THR A 379 -19.87 -8.72 -17.39
CA THR A 379 -20.10 -9.62 -18.53
C THR A 379 -19.92 -11.06 -18.04
N LEU A 380 -20.93 -11.88 -18.25
CA LEU A 380 -20.91 -13.33 -17.94
C LEU A 380 -19.99 -14.09 -18.89
N ALA A 381 -19.69 -15.35 -18.58
CA ALA A 381 -18.84 -16.21 -19.42
C ALA A 381 -19.40 -16.45 -20.82
N ASN A 382 -20.72 -16.40 -20.98
CA ASN A 382 -21.42 -16.51 -22.29
C ASN A 382 -21.40 -15.20 -23.11
N GLY A 383 -20.77 -14.13 -22.59
CA GLY A 383 -20.72 -12.80 -23.23
C GLY A 383 -21.92 -11.90 -22.94
N GLU A 384 -22.90 -12.34 -22.19
CA GLU A 384 -24.07 -11.52 -21.83
C GLU A 384 -23.67 -10.45 -20.80
N GLN A 385 -24.06 -9.20 -21.06
CA GLN A 385 -23.89 -8.10 -20.14
C GLN A 385 -25.07 -8.01 -19.16
N VAL A 386 -24.79 -7.98 -17.88
CA VAL A 386 -25.80 -8.01 -16.81
C VAL A 386 -25.54 -6.92 -15.77
N LEU A 387 -26.61 -6.55 -15.07
CA LEU A 387 -26.61 -5.75 -13.86
C LEU A 387 -26.99 -6.67 -12.70
N LEU A 388 -26.10 -6.83 -11.74
CA LEU A 388 -26.34 -7.57 -10.52
C LEU A 388 -26.74 -6.55 -9.43
N LEU A 389 -28.01 -6.54 -9.01
CA LEU A 389 -28.44 -5.79 -7.85
C LEU A 389 -28.18 -6.62 -6.60
N THR A 390 -27.51 -6.02 -5.64
CA THR A 390 -27.02 -6.73 -4.45
C THR A 390 -27.14 -5.87 -3.21
N ARG A 391 -27.16 -6.50 -2.05
CA ARG A 391 -26.98 -5.87 -0.74
C ARG A 391 -25.80 -6.51 -0.02
N LYS A 392 -25.21 -5.79 0.95
CA LYS A 392 -24.16 -6.39 1.78
C LYS A 392 -24.68 -7.66 2.44
N ALA A 393 -23.87 -8.71 2.43
CA ALA A 393 -24.17 -9.88 3.22
C ALA A 393 -23.96 -9.52 4.71
N ASP A 394 -25.00 -9.65 5.50
CA ASP A 394 -24.89 -9.55 6.96
C ASP A 394 -24.06 -10.71 7.49
N LYS A 395 -23.28 -10.43 8.54
CA LYS A 395 -22.43 -11.42 9.20
C LYS A 395 -23.28 -12.45 9.94
#